data_c12baa65e57c771c996d0225f0fc3e41
#
_entry.id   c12baa65e57c771c996d0225f0fc3e41
#
_cell.length_a   1.000
_cell.length_b   1.000
_cell.length_c   1.000
_cell.angle_alpha   90.00
_cell.angle_beta   90.00
_cell.angle_gamma   90.00
#
_symmetry.space_group_name_H-M   'P 1'
#
loop_
_entity.id
_entity.type
_entity.pdbx_description
1 polymer ?
#
loop_
_entity_poly.entity_id
_entity_poly.type
_entity_poly.pdbx_seq_one_letter_code
_entity_poly.pdbx_strand_id
1 'polypeptide(L)'
;MEHLQTLLIPLLMVMWPPVNTILSIADYSWNRREGGGEARTPSTPYMAYLQGKNNHSCGGFLVAPNWVMTAAQCLVHKPLTVILGAHTVQMKEESWQKFEVEEYHCHPYFTSPKEGNDILLLKLNGNATSNSFVRTISFETSKVHGGTVCSVVGYKTPTGTLREATVTIIKQRDCLSRYPGLAENLICGRSRSAEVPEKGDAGDPLVCNNKAYGIFSYRHNNWPGFYTHIARYLSWVNSVMKSA
;
A
#
# COMPACT_ATOMS: atom_id res chain seq x y z
N MET A 1 -16.47 -48.26 75.33
CA MET A 1 -15.14 -47.76 75.72
C MET A 1 -14.28 -47.78 74.47
N GLU A 2 -14.30 -46.71 73.74
CA GLU A 2 -13.36 -46.49 72.65
C GLU A 2 -13.14 -44.96 72.47
N HIS A 3 -11.91 -44.59 72.62
CA HIS A 3 -11.47 -43.19 72.60
C HIS A 3 -11.44 -42.71 71.13
N LEU A 4 -12.28 -41.74 70.84
CA LEU A 4 -12.20 -40.96 69.59
C LEU A 4 -11.22 -39.83 69.74
N GLN A 5 -10.00 -39.97 69.26
CA GLN A 5 -9.01 -38.90 69.19
C GLN A 5 -9.36 -37.98 68.01
N THR A 6 -9.78 -36.79 68.31
CA THR A 6 -9.97 -35.67 67.36
C THR A 6 -8.62 -35.09 66.95
N LEU A 7 -8.17 -35.34 65.76
CA LEU A 7 -7.01 -34.69 65.16
C LEU A 7 -7.40 -33.25 64.70
N LEU A 8 -6.89 -32.27 65.44
CA LEU A 8 -6.91 -30.89 65.06
C LEU A 8 -5.89 -30.67 63.95
N ILE A 9 -6.35 -30.40 62.73
CA ILE A 9 -5.52 -29.94 61.64
C ILE A 9 -5.39 -28.43 61.74
N PRO A 10 -4.19 -27.85 61.85
CA PRO A 10 -4.04 -26.42 61.84
C PRO A 10 -4.29 -25.86 60.44
N LEU A 11 -5.24 -24.94 60.36
CA LEU A 11 -5.55 -24.20 59.16
C LEU A 11 -4.36 -23.23 58.85
N LEU A 12 -3.49 -23.64 57.94
CA LEU A 12 -2.47 -22.74 57.41
C LEU A 12 -3.17 -21.68 56.56
N MET A 13 -3.34 -20.51 57.12
CA MET A 13 -3.70 -19.30 56.40
C MET A 13 -2.55 -18.98 55.42
N VAL A 14 -2.72 -19.36 54.16
CA VAL A 14 -1.89 -18.82 53.10
C VAL A 14 -2.29 -17.38 52.91
N MET A 15 -1.49 -16.47 53.44
CA MET A 15 -1.55 -15.06 53.19
C MET A 15 -1.18 -14.83 51.71
N TRP A 16 -2.20 -14.67 50.89
CA TRP A 16 -2.02 -14.18 49.51
C TRP A 16 -1.59 -12.70 49.58
N PRO A 17 -0.46 -12.33 48.95
CA PRO A 17 -0.10 -10.91 48.90
C PRO A 17 -1.15 -10.16 48.07
N PRO A 18 -1.42 -8.88 48.40
CA PRO A 18 -2.33 -8.06 47.61
C PRO A 18 -1.77 -7.91 46.19
N VAL A 19 -2.55 -8.31 45.22
CA VAL A 19 -2.25 -8.12 43.81
C VAL A 19 -2.43 -6.62 43.50
N ASN A 20 -1.49 -5.80 43.92
CA ASN A 20 -1.25 -4.50 43.29
C ASN A 20 -0.43 -4.77 41.99
N THR A 21 -1.03 -5.45 41.06
CA THR A 21 -0.57 -5.39 39.70
C THR A 21 -0.99 -4.04 39.16
N ILE A 22 -0.15 -3.06 39.38
CA ILE A 22 -0.03 -1.94 38.45
C ILE A 22 0.23 -2.62 37.12
N LEU A 23 -0.79 -2.69 36.29
CA LEU A 23 -0.62 -2.88 34.86
C LEU A 23 0.22 -1.70 34.40
N SER A 24 1.54 -1.84 34.47
CA SER A 24 2.42 -1.09 33.60
C SER A 24 1.90 -1.43 32.20
N ILE A 25 1.27 -0.44 31.59
CA ILE A 25 1.09 -0.40 30.15
C ILE A 25 2.50 -0.59 29.62
N ALA A 26 2.87 -1.84 29.37
CA ALA A 26 4.09 -2.15 28.68
C ALA A 26 3.95 -1.40 27.37
N ASP A 27 4.79 -0.40 27.23
CA ASP A 27 5.14 0.24 25.98
C ASP A 27 5.33 -0.90 24.98
N TYR A 28 4.30 -1.17 24.19
CA TYR A 28 4.46 -1.97 23.00
C TYR A 28 5.31 -1.13 22.05
N SER A 29 6.61 -1.02 22.39
CA SER A 29 7.58 -0.69 21.38
C SER A 29 7.43 -1.76 20.31
N TRP A 30 6.77 -1.40 19.24
CA TRP A 30 6.69 -2.20 18.03
C TRP A 30 8.12 -2.52 17.59
N ASN A 31 8.63 -3.65 18.08
CA ASN A 31 9.83 -4.22 17.52
C ASN A 31 9.60 -4.30 16.01
N ARG A 32 10.38 -3.50 15.30
CA ARG A 32 10.45 -3.45 13.84
C ARG A 32 10.65 -4.89 13.33
N ARG A 33 9.54 -5.62 13.14
CA ARG A 33 9.59 -6.89 12.43
C ARG A 33 9.94 -6.51 10.99
N GLU A 34 11.00 -7.10 10.48
CA GLU A 34 11.39 -6.94 9.08
C GLU A 34 10.16 -7.25 8.21
N GLY A 35 9.59 -6.26 7.56
CA GLY A 35 8.58 -6.50 6.56
C GLY A 35 7.36 -5.61 6.51
N GLY A 36 7.10 -4.72 7.43
CA GLY A 36 6.00 -3.78 7.32
C GLY A 36 5.84 -2.93 8.56
N GLY A 37 5.48 -1.69 8.37
CA GLY A 37 5.28 -0.70 9.44
C GLY A 37 4.48 0.48 8.95
N GLU A 38 4.04 1.32 9.88
CA GLU A 38 3.41 2.59 9.56
C GLU A 38 4.38 3.48 8.79
N ALA A 39 3.97 3.97 7.62
CA ALA A 39 4.80 4.87 6.82
C ALA A 39 5.02 6.16 7.59
N ARG A 40 6.29 6.54 7.78
CA ARG A 40 6.63 7.77 8.51
C ARG A 40 6.21 8.98 7.68
N THR A 41 5.43 9.89 8.25
CA THR A 41 5.22 11.22 7.68
C THR A 41 6.51 12.04 7.84
N PRO A 42 7.07 12.64 6.85
CA PRO A 42 6.69 12.80 5.43
C PRO A 42 7.43 11.85 4.47
N SER A 43 7.66 10.59 4.80
CA SER A 43 8.49 9.68 3.99
C SER A 43 7.91 9.34 2.61
N THR A 44 6.60 9.51 2.43
CA THR A 44 5.87 9.15 1.20
C THR A 44 4.91 10.25 0.73
N PRO A 45 5.39 11.49 0.53
CA PRO A 45 4.53 12.65 0.25
C PRO A 45 3.88 12.61 -1.14
N TYR A 46 4.20 11.63 -1.95
CA TYR A 46 3.62 11.41 -3.26
C TYR A 46 2.33 10.58 -3.24
N MET A 47 1.99 9.99 -2.11
CA MET A 47 0.84 9.09 -2.03
C MET A 47 -0.48 9.82 -2.24
N ALA A 48 -1.35 9.20 -3.02
CA ALA A 48 -2.70 9.63 -3.29
C ALA A 48 -3.70 8.56 -2.85
N TYR A 49 -4.65 8.92 -2.02
CA TYR A 49 -5.82 8.09 -1.72
C TYR A 49 -6.93 8.43 -2.70
N LEU A 50 -7.42 7.43 -3.41
CA LEU A 50 -8.49 7.57 -4.39
C LEU A 50 -9.77 7.04 -3.79
N GLN A 51 -10.68 7.95 -3.44
CA GLN A 51 -12.00 7.61 -2.91
C GLN A 51 -13.00 7.50 -4.06
N GLY A 52 -13.57 6.32 -4.25
CA GLY A 52 -14.59 6.05 -5.25
C GLY A 52 -15.98 5.86 -4.66
N LYS A 53 -16.92 5.44 -5.51
CA LYS A 53 -18.30 5.11 -5.10
C LYS A 53 -18.33 3.95 -4.10
N ASN A 54 -19.38 3.93 -3.25
CA ASN A 54 -19.70 2.83 -2.33
C ASN A 54 -18.55 2.46 -1.38
N ASN A 55 -17.79 3.44 -0.90
CA ASN A 55 -16.63 3.27 -0.04
C ASN A 55 -15.51 2.39 -0.64
N HIS A 56 -15.49 2.22 -1.96
CA HIS A 56 -14.34 1.63 -2.63
C HIS A 56 -13.19 2.63 -2.66
N SER A 57 -11.99 2.13 -2.53
CA SER A 57 -10.77 2.91 -2.61
C SER A 57 -9.74 2.26 -3.51
N CYS A 58 -8.84 3.08 -4.00
CA CYS A 58 -7.63 2.69 -4.69
C CYS A 58 -6.46 3.52 -4.15
N GLY A 59 -5.26 3.03 -4.37
CA GLY A 59 -4.05 3.81 -4.25
C GLY A 59 -3.71 4.57 -5.53
N GLY A 60 -2.76 5.46 -5.41
CA GLY A 60 -2.18 6.19 -6.52
C GLY A 60 -1.02 7.05 -6.03
N PHE A 61 -0.38 7.75 -6.94
CA PHE A 61 0.74 8.62 -6.60
C PHE A 61 0.86 9.80 -7.56
N LEU A 62 1.28 10.93 -7.00
CA LEU A 62 1.40 12.19 -7.71
C LEU A 62 2.67 12.20 -8.57
N VAL A 63 2.53 12.30 -9.90
CA VAL A 63 3.65 12.30 -10.87
C VAL A 63 3.94 13.68 -11.46
N ALA A 64 2.96 14.59 -11.42
CA ALA A 64 3.10 16.01 -11.74
C ALA A 64 2.09 16.80 -10.88
N PRO A 65 2.16 18.15 -10.81
CA PRO A 65 1.30 18.92 -9.92
C PRO A 65 -0.20 18.66 -10.08
N ASN A 66 -0.65 18.30 -11.27
CA ASN A 66 -2.05 17.99 -11.58
C ASN A 66 -2.26 16.59 -12.18
N TRP A 67 -1.29 15.68 -12.01
CA TRP A 67 -1.39 14.33 -12.54
C TRP A 67 -1.14 13.27 -11.47
N VAL A 68 -2.07 12.34 -11.35
CA VAL A 68 -1.96 11.13 -10.51
C VAL A 68 -1.94 9.90 -11.39
N MET A 69 -1.00 8.99 -11.12
CA MET A 69 -0.92 7.68 -11.75
C MET A 69 -1.51 6.63 -10.82
N THR A 70 -2.32 5.71 -11.38
CA THR A 70 -3.00 4.62 -10.66
C THR A 70 -3.25 3.42 -11.57
N ALA A 71 -3.96 2.41 -11.09
CA ALA A 71 -4.37 1.24 -11.85
C ALA A 71 -5.67 1.49 -12.65
N ALA A 72 -5.74 0.98 -13.88
CA ALA A 72 -6.91 1.13 -14.75
C ALA A 72 -8.18 0.45 -14.19
N GLN A 73 -8.01 -0.63 -13.43
CA GLN A 73 -9.12 -1.30 -12.76
C GLN A 73 -9.88 -0.39 -11.79
N CYS A 74 -9.28 0.69 -11.29
CA CYS A 74 -9.90 1.67 -10.42
C CYS A 74 -10.98 2.50 -11.13
N LEU A 75 -10.98 2.51 -12.46
CA LEU A 75 -11.95 3.24 -13.27
C LEU A 75 -13.42 2.84 -13.02
N VAL A 76 -13.66 1.59 -12.59
CA VAL A 76 -15.02 1.09 -12.28
C VAL A 76 -15.65 1.80 -11.09
N HIS A 77 -14.85 2.48 -10.28
CA HIS A 77 -15.28 3.18 -9.07
C HIS A 77 -15.54 4.68 -9.27
N LYS A 78 -15.57 5.14 -10.52
CA LYS A 78 -15.89 6.56 -10.86
C LYS A 78 -17.22 7.05 -10.26
N PRO A 79 -17.30 8.37 -9.91
CA PRO A 79 -16.24 9.38 -9.90
C PRO A 79 -15.23 9.14 -8.78
N LEU A 80 -13.97 9.48 -9.04
CA LEU A 80 -12.91 9.40 -8.04
C LEU A 80 -12.63 10.78 -7.48
N THR A 81 -12.47 10.84 -6.16
CA THR A 81 -11.90 12.00 -5.47
C THR A 81 -10.49 11.64 -5.03
N VAL A 82 -9.54 12.53 -5.29
CA VAL A 82 -8.13 12.37 -4.93
C VAL A 82 -7.84 13.13 -3.64
N ILE A 83 -7.24 12.46 -2.67
CA ILE A 83 -6.78 13.06 -1.40
C ILE A 83 -5.27 12.86 -1.33
N LEU A 84 -4.54 13.98 -1.28
CA LEU A 84 -3.09 14.03 -1.11
C LEU A 84 -2.76 14.48 0.32
N GLY A 85 -1.56 14.12 0.81
CA GLY A 85 -1.05 14.56 2.10
C GLY A 85 -1.71 13.91 3.31
N ALA A 86 -2.50 12.85 3.12
CA ALA A 86 -3.13 12.10 4.20
C ALA A 86 -2.15 11.08 4.81
N HIS A 87 -2.05 11.05 6.13
CA HIS A 87 -1.44 9.94 6.87
C HIS A 87 -2.48 8.89 7.23
N THR A 88 -3.67 9.35 7.63
CA THR A 88 -4.86 8.50 7.79
C THR A 88 -6.01 9.06 6.97
N VAL A 89 -6.89 8.19 6.49
CA VAL A 89 -8.09 8.60 5.73
C VAL A 89 -9.37 8.48 6.55
N GLN A 90 -9.26 8.07 7.82
CA GLN A 90 -10.41 7.98 8.73
C GLN A 90 -10.86 9.34 9.26
N MET A 91 -9.93 10.26 9.44
CA MET A 91 -10.20 11.63 9.92
C MET A 91 -9.49 12.63 9.03
N LYS A 92 -10.19 13.72 8.72
CA LYS A 92 -9.60 14.79 7.91
C LYS A 92 -8.45 15.44 8.69
N GLU A 93 -7.28 15.52 8.04
CA GLU A 93 -6.09 16.21 8.55
C GLU A 93 -5.92 17.55 7.85
N GLU A 94 -5.24 18.50 8.49
CA GLU A 94 -4.93 19.83 7.91
C GLU A 94 -4.02 19.75 6.68
N SER A 95 -3.24 18.67 6.58
CA SER A 95 -2.32 18.40 5.47
C SER A 95 -3.03 18.00 4.17
N TRP A 96 -4.33 17.66 4.23
CA TRP A 96 -5.05 17.16 3.06
C TRP A 96 -5.23 18.21 1.98
N GLN A 97 -4.90 17.82 0.76
CA GLN A 97 -5.30 18.52 -0.46
C GLN A 97 -6.25 17.62 -1.25
N LYS A 98 -7.49 18.08 -1.42
CA LYS A 98 -8.55 17.31 -2.06
C LYS A 98 -8.85 17.85 -3.46
N PHE A 99 -8.91 16.95 -4.45
CA PHE A 99 -9.16 17.26 -5.84
C PHE A 99 -10.24 16.35 -6.42
N GLU A 100 -11.03 16.89 -7.33
CA GLU A 100 -11.86 16.11 -8.24
C GLU A 100 -11.04 15.76 -9.49
N VAL A 101 -11.38 14.65 -10.12
CA VAL A 101 -10.73 14.24 -11.37
C VAL A 101 -11.45 14.88 -12.55
N GLU A 102 -10.72 15.70 -13.31
CA GLU A 102 -11.21 16.36 -14.52
C GLU A 102 -11.24 15.39 -15.70
N GLU A 103 -10.13 14.67 -15.93
CA GLU A 103 -9.99 13.72 -17.02
C GLU A 103 -9.44 12.38 -16.56
N TYR A 104 -9.91 11.31 -17.21
CA TYR A 104 -9.50 9.93 -16.95
C TYR A 104 -8.90 9.34 -18.21
N HIS A 105 -7.60 9.12 -18.24
CA HIS A 105 -6.90 8.54 -19.37
C HIS A 105 -6.54 7.08 -19.05
N CYS A 106 -7.41 6.16 -19.46
CA CYS A 106 -7.19 4.72 -19.34
C CYS A 106 -6.34 4.24 -20.51
N HIS A 107 -5.42 3.31 -20.26
CA HIS A 107 -4.66 2.69 -21.36
C HIS A 107 -5.61 1.97 -22.32
N PRO A 108 -5.55 2.22 -23.65
CA PRO A 108 -6.56 1.74 -24.60
C PRO A 108 -6.66 0.22 -24.72
N TYR A 109 -5.60 -0.50 -24.38
CA TYR A 109 -5.56 -1.95 -24.39
C TYR A 109 -5.82 -2.60 -23.03
N PHE A 110 -6.29 -1.85 -22.04
CA PHE A 110 -6.69 -2.44 -20.77
C PHE A 110 -8.01 -3.19 -20.91
N THR A 111 -8.02 -4.47 -20.54
CA THR A 111 -9.21 -5.35 -20.51
C THR A 111 -9.45 -5.92 -19.12
N SER A 112 -8.38 -6.41 -18.50
CA SER A 112 -8.38 -6.92 -17.14
C SER A 112 -6.98 -6.85 -16.53
N PRO A 113 -6.86 -6.85 -15.19
CA PRO A 113 -5.55 -6.81 -14.53
C PRO A 113 -4.60 -7.95 -14.97
N LYS A 114 -5.14 -9.14 -15.25
CA LYS A 114 -4.35 -10.32 -15.63
C LYS A 114 -3.75 -10.19 -17.03
N GLU A 115 -4.42 -9.49 -17.93
CA GLU A 115 -3.94 -9.23 -19.29
C GLU A 115 -2.91 -8.09 -19.35
N GLY A 116 -2.64 -7.44 -18.22
CA GLY A 116 -1.75 -6.29 -18.12
C GLY A 116 -2.40 -4.99 -18.59
N ASN A 117 -1.59 -4.00 -18.96
CA ASN A 117 -2.02 -2.64 -19.33
C ASN A 117 -2.83 -1.94 -18.23
N ASP A 118 -2.71 -2.39 -16.99
CA ASP A 118 -3.44 -1.87 -15.84
C ASP A 118 -2.78 -0.56 -15.35
N ILE A 119 -2.96 0.50 -16.14
CA ILE A 119 -2.45 1.85 -15.87
C ILE A 119 -3.48 2.89 -16.28
N LEU A 120 -3.67 3.90 -15.43
CA LEU A 120 -4.60 5.00 -15.57
C LEU A 120 -3.90 6.29 -15.14
N LEU A 121 -4.02 7.33 -15.93
CA LEU A 121 -3.65 8.69 -15.58
C LEU A 121 -4.90 9.51 -15.27
N LEU A 122 -4.87 10.20 -14.14
CA LEU A 122 -5.93 11.10 -13.67
C LEU A 122 -5.42 12.53 -13.75
N LYS A 123 -6.10 13.37 -14.54
CA LYS A 123 -5.88 14.81 -14.54
C LYS A 123 -6.74 15.44 -13.46
N LEU A 124 -6.13 16.18 -12.57
CA LEU A 124 -6.81 16.86 -11.47
C LEU A 124 -7.39 18.20 -11.94
N ASN A 125 -8.48 18.63 -11.33
CA ASN A 125 -9.12 19.94 -11.59
C ASN A 125 -8.33 21.13 -11.03
N GLY A 126 -7.06 20.93 -10.66
CA GLY A 126 -6.16 21.95 -10.13
C GLY A 126 -4.77 21.39 -9.86
N ASN A 127 -3.86 22.27 -9.46
CA ASN A 127 -2.48 21.90 -9.14
C ASN A 127 -2.30 21.66 -7.64
N ALA A 128 -1.71 20.55 -7.29
CA ALA A 128 -1.28 20.28 -5.93
C ALA A 128 -0.16 21.25 -5.51
N THR A 129 -0.27 21.77 -4.30
CA THR A 129 0.75 22.64 -3.70
C THR A 129 1.82 21.76 -3.04
N SER A 130 3.06 21.87 -3.53
CA SER A 130 4.19 21.13 -2.98
C SER A 130 4.57 21.65 -1.59
N ASN A 131 4.65 20.74 -0.61
CA ASN A 131 5.06 21.03 0.78
C ASN A 131 5.69 19.79 1.43
N SER A 132 5.81 19.73 2.74
CA SER A 132 6.36 18.56 3.46
C SER A 132 5.49 17.31 3.34
N PHE A 133 4.18 17.44 3.09
CA PHE A 133 3.21 16.34 3.04
C PHE A 133 2.81 15.96 1.61
N VAL A 134 3.05 16.84 0.63
CA VAL A 134 2.65 16.64 -0.78
C VAL A 134 3.81 16.97 -1.69
N ARG A 135 4.28 15.97 -2.44
CA ARG A 135 5.35 16.08 -3.45
C ARG A 135 5.12 15.10 -4.58
N THR A 136 5.62 15.39 -5.74
CA THR A 136 5.67 14.44 -6.85
C THR A 136 6.75 13.39 -6.64
N ILE A 137 6.56 12.20 -7.23
CA ILE A 137 7.60 11.20 -7.41
C ILE A 137 7.92 11.04 -8.89
N SER A 138 9.20 10.96 -9.23
CA SER A 138 9.62 10.58 -10.57
C SER A 138 9.44 9.08 -10.78
N PHE A 139 9.14 8.67 -12.00
CA PHE A 139 9.11 7.26 -12.38
C PHE A 139 10.35 6.87 -13.18
N GLU A 140 10.73 5.61 -13.07
CA GLU A 140 11.93 5.07 -13.71
C GLU A 140 11.64 4.70 -15.16
N THR A 141 12.61 4.92 -16.02
CA THR A 141 12.54 4.63 -17.47
C THR A 141 13.19 3.31 -17.85
N SER A 142 13.96 2.71 -16.95
CA SER A 142 14.67 1.46 -17.16
C SER A 142 13.95 0.26 -16.52
N LYS A 143 14.38 -0.94 -16.89
CA LYS A 143 13.88 -2.18 -16.27
C LYS A 143 14.44 -2.33 -14.86
N VAL A 144 13.60 -2.84 -13.96
CA VAL A 144 14.05 -3.28 -12.64
C VAL A 144 14.67 -4.67 -12.71
N HIS A 145 15.78 -4.86 -12.00
CA HIS A 145 16.48 -6.14 -11.96
C HIS A 145 15.92 -7.05 -10.87
N GLY A 146 15.89 -8.37 -11.17
CA GLY A 146 15.56 -9.37 -10.14
C GLY A 146 16.53 -9.32 -8.97
N GLY A 147 16.00 -9.43 -7.75
CA GLY A 147 16.74 -9.29 -6.50
C GLY A 147 16.74 -7.86 -5.94
N THR A 148 16.34 -6.84 -6.72
CA THR A 148 16.21 -5.47 -6.22
C THR A 148 15.18 -5.44 -5.09
N VAL A 149 15.53 -4.75 -4.00
CA VAL A 149 14.65 -4.51 -2.86
C VAL A 149 13.95 -3.17 -3.06
N CYS A 150 12.64 -3.21 -3.03
CA CYS A 150 11.74 -2.08 -3.23
C CYS A 150 10.76 -1.98 -2.07
N SER A 151 9.99 -0.93 -2.01
CA SER A 151 8.85 -0.81 -1.11
C SER A 151 7.54 -0.61 -1.89
N VAL A 152 6.45 -1.05 -1.29
CA VAL A 152 5.08 -0.70 -1.69
C VAL A 152 4.46 0.08 -0.56
N VAL A 153 3.87 1.20 -0.87
CA VAL A 153 3.21 2.08 0.10
C VAL A 153 1.74 2.17 -0.26
N GLY A 154 0.87 2.02 0.74
CA GLY A 154 -0.57 2.06 0.53
C GLY A 154 -1.36 2.30 1.80
N TYR A 155 -2.64 2.62 1.64
CA TYR A 155 -3.58 2.84 2.75
C TYR A 155 -4.25 1.53 3.14
N LYS A 156 -3.90 1.00 4.28
CA LYS A 156 -4.43 -0.30 4.73
C LYS A 156 -5.87 -0.21 5.23
N THR A 157 -6.76 -1.01 4.66
CA THR A 157 -8.10 -1.24 5.21
C THR A 157 -8.06 -2.26 6.37
N PRO A 158 -8.88 -2.12 7.43
CA PRO A 158 -9.88 -1.06 7.66
C PRO A 158 -9.32 0.19 8.37
N THR A 159 -8.06 0.21 8.77
CA THR A 159 -7.48 1.29 9.57
C THR A 159 -7.33 2.61 8.82
N GLY A 160 -7.31 2.59 7.48
CA GLY A 160 -7.12 3.77 6.65
C GLY A 160 -5.78 4.48 6.86
N THR A 161 -4.82 3.85 7.56
CA THR A 161 -3.48 4.39 7.79
C THR A 161 -2.51 3.98 6.70
N LEU A 162 -1.60 4.90 6.39
CA LEU A 162 -0.55 4.66 5.41
C LEU A 162 0.46 3.64 5.94
N ARG A 163 0.74 2.60 5.15
CA ARG A 163 1.66 1.49 5.46
C ARG A 163 2.67 1.29 4.36
N GLU A 164 3.81 0.74 4.73
CA GLU A 164 4.88 0.41 3.80
C GLU A 164 5.28 -1.05 3.99
N ALA A 165 5.39 -1.79 2.87
CA ALA A 165 5.84 -3.17 2.85
C ALA A 165 7.07 -3.33 1.96
N THR A 166 8.05 -4.13 2.41
CA THR A 166 9.24 -4.46 1.62
C THR A 166 8.93 -5.54 0.60
N VAL A 167 9.31 -5.30 -0.65
CA VAL A 167 9.12 -6.21 -1.79
C VAL A 167 10.45 -6.49 -2.46
N THR A 168 10.79 -7.76 -2.66
CA THR A 168 11.95 -8.16 -3.46
C THR A 168 11.48 -8.56 -4.86
N ILE A 169 12.07 -7.97 -5.89
CA ILE A 169 11.74 -8.26 -7.30
C ILE A 169 12.19 -9.66 -7.66
N ILE A 170 11.30 -10.42 -8.27
CA ILE A 170 11.58 -11.77 -8.81
C ILE A 170 12.15 -11.60 -10.22
N LYS A 171 13.17 -12.38 -10.56
CA LYS A 171 13.67 -12.41 -11.94
C LYS A 171 12.54 -12.78 -12.90
N GLN A 172 12.41 -12.04 -14.00
CA GLN A 172 11.35 -12.25 -15.00
C GLN A 172 11.23 -13.70 -15.45
N ARG A 173 12.37 -14.34 -15.74
CA ARG A 173 12.43 -15.76 -16.13
C ARG A 173 11.81 -16.67 -15.07
N ASP A 174 12.13 -16.45 -13.80
CA ASP A 174 11.66 -17.30 -12.70
C ASP A 174 10.16 -17.09 -12.45
N CYS A 175 9.68 -15.85 -12.68
CA CYS A 175 8.27 -15.52 -12.62
C CYS A 175 7.47 -16.21 -13.73
N LEU A 176 7.92 -16.08 -15.00
CA LEU A 176 7.27 -16.69 -16.16
C LEU A 176 7.27 -18.22 -16.10
N SER A 177 8.35 -18.83 -15.58
CA SER A 177 8.42 -20.28 -15.35
C SER A 177 7.33 -20.76 -14.40
N ARG A 178 6.99 -19.96 -13.39
CA ARG A 178 5.98 -20.32 -12.39
C ARG A 178 4.56 -19.93 -12.80
N TYR A 179 4.44 -18.88 -13.62
CA TYR A 179 3.16 -18.36 -14.12
C TYR A 179 3.21 -18.24 -15.64
N PRO A 180 3.09 -19.39 -16.37
CA PRO A 180 3.04 -19.39 -17.83
C PRO A 180 1.86 -18.54 -18.31
N GLY A 181 2.09 -17.71 -19.33
CA GLY A 181 1.07 -16.79 -19.87
C GLY A 181 0.94 -15.46 -19.12
N LEU A 182 1.79 -15.18 -18.13
CA LEU A 182 1.85 -13.87 -17.52
C LEU A 182 2.24 -12.81 -18.55
N ALA A 183 1.53 -11.68 -18.54
CA ALA A 183 1.84 -10.55 -19.43
C ALA A 183 3.27 -10.02 -19.19
N GLU A 184 4.02 -9.78 -20.26
CA GLU A 184 5.43 -9.38 -20.20
C GLU A 184 5.66 -7.98 -19.64
N ASN A 185 4.59 -7.17 -19.57
CA ASN A 185 4.57 -5.82 -19.05
C ASN A 185 4.32 -5.76 -17.53
N LEU A 186 4.39 -6.91 -16.85
CA LEU A 186 4.24 -7.01 -15.39
C LEU A 186 5.58 -7.30 -14.71
N ILE A 187 5.75 -6.72 -13.54
CA ILE A 187 6.83 -7.01 -12.58
C ILE A 187 6.27 -7.96 -11.53
N CYS A 188 7.04 -8.98 -11.16
CA CYS A 188 6.71 -9.89 -10.06
C CYS A 188 7.48 -9.48 -8.81
N GLY A 189 6.78 -9.26 -7.71
CA GLY A 189 7.39 -8.90 -6.44
C GLY A 189 6.97 -9.82 -5.30
N ARG A 190 7.94 -10.23 -4.48
CA ARG A 190 7.71 -11.03 -3.27
C ARG A 190 7.82 -10.14 -2.04
N SER A 191 6.76 -10.07 -1.24
CA SER A 191 6.85 -9.55 0.12
C SER A 191 7.24 -10.66 1.09
N ARG A 192 8.06 -10.35 2.10
CA ARG A 192 8.41 -11.25 3.21
C ARG A 192 7.51 -11.02 4.43
N SER A 193 6.78 -9.92 4.46
CA SER A 193 5.88 -9.59 5.57
C SER A 193 4.50 -10.21 5.40
N ALA A 194 3.78 -10.31 6.53
CA ALA A 194 2.36 -10.61 6.54
C ALA A 194 1.52 -9.45 5.94
N GLU A 195 2.10 -8.25 5.87
CA GLU A 195 1.50 -7.06 5.27
C GLU A 195 1.83 -7.04 3.77
N VAL A 196 1.05 -7.77 3.01
CA VAL A 196 1.14 -7.80 1.55
C VAL A 196 0.01 -6.95 0.98
N PRO A 197 0.24 -6.28 -0.17
CA PRO A 197 -0.83 -5.57 -0.86
C PRO A 197 -2.02 -6.48 -1.15
N GLU A 198 -3.23 -5.96 -0.94
CA GLU A 198 -4.51 -6.63 -1.13
C GLU A 198 -5.34 -5.93 -2.21
N LYS A 199 -6.58 -6.34 -2.41
CA LYS A 199 -7.45 -5.83 -3.48
C LYS A 199 -7.69 -4.30 -3.41
N GLY A 200 -7.73 -3.72 -2.20
CA GLY A 200 -7.90 -2.28 -1.98
C GLY A 200 -6.65 -1.45 -2.29
N ASP A 201 -5.51 -2.08 -2.50
CA ASP A 201 -4.22 -1.44 -2.72
C ASP A 201 -3.90 -1.29 -4.22
N ALA A 202 -4.85 -1.63 -5.11
CA ALA A 202 -4.68 -1.42 -6.55
C ALA A 202 -4.35 0.05 -6.84
N GLY A 203 -3.27 0.27 -7.59
CA GLY A 203 -2.78 1.62 -7.89
C GLY A 203 -1.61 2.09 -7.04
N ASP A 204 -1.28 1.38 -5.96
CA ASP A 204 -0.14 1.71 -5.10
C ASP A 204 1.19 1.63 -5.84
N PRO A 205 2.13 2.56 -5.58
CA PRO A 205 3.43 2.56 -6.25
C PRO A 205 4.36 1.49 -5.70
N LEU A 206 5.06 0.80 -6.61
CA LEU A 206 6.27 0.04 -6.31
C LEU A 206 7.47 0.97 -6.44
N VAL A 207 8.09 1.30 -5.32
CA VAL A 207 9.17 2.28 -5.24
C VAL A 207 10.51 1.61 -4.98
N CYS A 208 11.46 1.86 -5.86
CA CYS A 208 12.85 1.41 -5.72
C CYS A 208 13.76 2.61 -5.93
N ASN A 209 14.75 2.82 -5.08
CA ASN A 209 15.70 3.95 -5.18
C ASN A 209 15.00 5.31 -5.33
N ASN A 210 13.94 5.55 -4.55
CA ASN A 210 13.12 6.78 -4.56
C ASN A 210 12.43 7.12 -5.91
N LYS A 211 12.23 6.12 -6.77
CA LYS A 211 11.50 6.26 -8.03
C LYS A 211 10.40 5.20 -8.13
N ALA A 212 9.28 5.54 -8.77
CA ALA A 212 8.21 4.60 -9.06
C ALA A 212 8.58 3.73 -10.28
N TYR A 213 8.66 2.44 -10.09
CA TYR A 213 8.94 1.43 -11.14
C TYR A 213 7.68 0.72 -11.62
N GLY A 214 6.70 0.59 -10.73
CA GLY A 214 5.48 -0.15 -11.01
C GLY A 214 4.27 0.36 -10.26
N ILE A 215 3.13 -0.14 -10.68
CA ILE A 215 1.82 0.13 -10.10
C ILE A 215 1.25 -1.21 -9.64
N PHE A 216 0.87 -1.34 -8.37
CA PHE A 216 0.26 -2.57 -7.91
C PHE A 216 -1.05 -2.82 -8.67
N SER A 217 -1.14 -4.00 -9.28
CA SER A 217 -2.29 -4.41 -10.07
C SER A 217 -3.10 -5.49 -9.35
N TYR A 218 -2.51 -6.63 -9.10
CA TYR A 218 -3.19 -7.71 -8.40
C TYR A 218 -2.22 -8.68 -7.72
N ARG A 219 -2.78 -9.59 -6.93
CA ARG A 219 -2.08 -10.68 -6.27
C ARG A 219 -2.73 -12.01 -6.59
N HIS A 220 -1.93 -13.04 -6.80
CA HIS A 220 -2.42 -14.38 -7.01
C HIS A 220 -2.35 -15.16 -5.68
N ASN A 221 -3.52 -15.47 -5.08
CA ASN A 221 -3.68 -16.18 -3.82
C ASN A 221 -2.60 -15.81 -2.79
N ASN A 222 -1.80 -16.58 -2.26
CA ASN A 222 -0.82 -16.23 -1.23
C ASN A 222 0.50 -15.68 -1.78
N TRP A 223 0.63 -15.34 -3.13
CA TRP A 223 1.95 -15.04 -3.67
C TRP A 223 2.04 -15.03 -5.20
N PRO A 224 2.84 -14.23 -5.85
CA PRO A 224 3.42 -12.92 -5.55
C PRO A 224 2.47 -11.77 -5.86
N GLY A 225 2.87 -10.51 -5.58
CA GLY A 225 2.24 -9.32 -6.15
C GLY A 225 2.70 -9.09 -7.58
N PHE A 226 1.78 -8.66 -8.42
CA PHE A 226 2.04 -8.27 -9.81
C PHE A 226 1.83 -6.78 -9.97
N TYR A 227 2.79 -6.13 -10.61
CA TYR A 227 2.84 -4.67 -10.76
C TYR A 227 2.96 -4.32 -12.24
N THR A 228 2.17 -3.40 -12.72
CA THR A 228 2.31 -2.83 -14.06
C THR A 228 3.67 -2.15 -14.16
N HIS A 229 4.49 -2.52 -15.14
CA HIS A 229 5.85 -2.00 -15.33
C HIS A 229 5.81 -0.66 -16.05
N ILE A 230 5.96 0.46 -15.33
CA ILE A 230 5.77 1.82 -15.85
C ILE A 230 6.66 2.10 -17.07
N ALA A 231 7.90 1.64 -17.07
CA ALA A 231 8.85 1.85 -18.17
C ALA A 231 8.35 1.34 -19.53
N ARG A 232 7.40 0.40 -19.56
CA ARG A 232 6.78 -0.10 -20.81
C ARG A 232 5.75 0.86 -21.39
N TYR A 233 5.31 1.85 -20.64
CA TYR A 233 4.21 2.78 -20.99
C TYR A 233 4.67 4.22 -21.19
N LEU A 234 5.97 4.50 -21.17
CA LEU A 234 6.52 5.87 -21.21
C LEU A 234 6.04 6.68 -22.40
N SER A 235 6.00 6.07 -23.59
CA SER A 235 5.53 6.76 -24.80
C SER A 235 4.06 7.20 -24.64
N TRP A 236 3.21 6.31 -24.11
CA TRP A 236 1.81 6.61 -23.87
C TRP A 236 1.65 7.66 -22.76
N VAL A 237 2.32 7.48 -21.62
CA VAL A 237 2.30 8.45 -20.50
C VAL A 237 2.69 9.85 -20.96
N ASN A 238 3.82 9.94 -21.68
CA ASN A 238 4.31 11.22 -22.20
C ASN A 238 3.36 11.85 -23.23
N SER A 239 2.73 11.04 -24.08
CA SER A 239 1.74 11.52 -25.04
C SER A 239 0.51 12.10 -24.34
N VAL A 240 -0.04 11.37 -23.37
CA VAL A 240 -1.22 11.83 -22.61
C VAL A 240 -0.90 13.12 -21.85
N MET A 241 0.19 13.13 -21.07
CA MET A 241 0.53 14.32 -20.24
C MET A 241 0.94 15.56 -21.02
N LYS A 242 1.25 15.44 -22.32
CA LYS A 242 1.56 16.57 -23.20
C LYS A 242 0.35 17.11 -23.96
N SER A 243 -0.65 16.27 -24.20
CA SER A 243 -1.81 16.60 -25.04
C SER A 243 -3.02 17.09 -24.27
N ALA A 244 -3.01 16.97 -22.94
CA ALA A 244 -4.13 17.31 -22.05
C ALA A 244 -3.88 18.56 -21.20
#